data_4a1c633945e9f7571e38e7a7dd21b6bb
#
_entry.id   4a1c633945e9f7571e38e7a7dd21b6bb
#
_cell.length_a   1.000
_cell.length_b   1.000
_cell.length_c   1.000
_cell.angle_alpha   90.00
_cell.angle_beta   90.00
_cell.angle_gamma   90.00
#
_symmetry.space_group_name_H-M   'P 1'
#
loop_
_entity.id
_entity.type
_entity.pdbx_description
1 polymer ?
#
loop_
_entity_poly.entity_id
_entity_poly.type
_entity_poly.pdbx_seq_one_letter_code
_entity_poly.pdbx_strand_id
1 'polypeptide(L)'
;MIIESFYVKESQLDRQQKDVLQKKLAQHLVVTGGAGSGKSILALLKAKAMLSNNDRVLYVVKTVALNTYMDAGVSAEAKKEKAPSSVGNLSNRIWSQLRNSICSFNHCFRWAKNEDGEWENLGWKKGNYDYIILDEATDLKMPEIQELIDHCKYFVAFGDDDQQLFSFIDTRTKVSQIADKVGIGKDNIDNLIYNHRLPKKMARLVVYLHPRIQPNTPDADNFIRRCLVEGTELPHVFQYSQEKEQFDEIIKIVNNKNGGLKSVGILFRDNESMRRAYRYFKENNLPTSMVIDSQTIGEEFDSAAPNLMTYHGAKGLQFETVFIPNCSDPGYDRAPLYVALTRTYSSLYIMYTGIRPASISRIPSELYETNNEGAKRKFSFGNKNQTNSTESPF
;
A
#
# COMPACT_ATOMS: atom_id res chain seq x y z
N MET A 1 10.71 -10.44 -3.17
CA MET A 1 9.34 -10.13 -3.68
C MET A 1 9.28 -10.46 -5.15
N ILE A 2 8.47 -11.42 -5.55
CA ILE A 2 8.24 -11.67 -6.99
C ILE A 2 7.26 -10.59 -7.44
N ILE A 3 7.75 -9.57 -8.12
CA ILE A 3 6.95 -8.43 -8.58
C ILE A 3 6.27 -8.80 -9.92
N GLU A 4 5.48 -9.88 -9.92
CA GLU A 4 4.77 -10.33 -11.14
C GLU A 4 3.68 -9.36 -11.60
N SER A 5 3.15 -8.53 -10.71
CA SER A 5 2.05 -7.61 -10.98
C SER A 5 2.43 -6.12 -10.84
N PHE A 6 3.73 -5.81 -10.90
CA PHE A 6 4.20 -4.43 -10.73
C PHE A 6 3.72 -3.51 -11.85
N TYR A 7 3.74 -4.01 -13.08
CA TYR A 7 3.38 -3.26 -14.28
C TYR A 7 2.16 -3.84 -14.95
N VAL A 8 1.20 -2.98 -15.25
CA VAL A 8 -0.04 -3.32 -15.95
C VAL A 8 0.04 -2.76 -17.37
N LYS A 9 -0.31 -3.57 -18.38
CA LYS A 9 -0.38 -3.10 -19.76
C LYS A 9 -1.53 -2.11 -19.94
N GLU A 10 -1.40 -1.13 -20.82
CA GLU A 10 -2.45 -0.15 -21.11
C GLU A 10 -3.78 -0.79 -21.49
N SER A 11 -3.76 -1.96 -22.16
CA SER A 11 -4.96 -2.72 -22.50
C SER A 11 -5.77 -3.20 -21.30
N GLN A 12 -5.14 -3.34 -20.14
CA GLN A 12 -5.73 -3.82 -18.88
C GLN A 12 -6.29 -2.69 -18.02
N LEU A 13 -6.02 -1.43 -18.37
CA LEU A 13 -6.51 -0.26 -17.65
C LEU A 13 -8.04 -0.12 -17.83
N ASP A 14 -8.71 0.31 -16.77
CA ASP A 14 -10.11 0.70 -16.84
C ASP A 14 -10.30 2.03 -17.61
N ARG A 15 -11.56 2.43 -17.81
CA ARG A 15 -11.88 3.65 -18.53
C ARG A 15 -11.29 4.90 -17.86
N GLN A 16 -11.45 5.05 -16.55
CA GLN A 16 -10.95 6.22 -15.83
C GLN A 16 -9.42 6.32 -15.89
N GLN A 17 -8.76 5.18 -15.74
CA GLN A 17 -7.30 5.09 -15.87
C GLN A 17 -6.83 5.46 -17.28
N LYS A 18 -7.53 5.01 -18.32
CA LYS A 18 -7.26 5.38 -19.72
C LYS A 18 -7.47 6.85 -19.97
N ASP A 19 -8.58 7.42 -19.46
CA ASP A 19 -8.88 8.85 -19.58
C ASP A 19 -7.75 9.71 -18.96
N VAL A 20 -7.25 9.34 -17.77
CA VAL A 20 -6.10 9.99 -17.14
C VAL A 20 -4.84 9.83 -18.00
N LEU A 21 -4.55 8.62 -18.48
CA LEU A 21 -3.35 8.34 -19.27
C LEU A 21 -3.32 9.13 -20.60
N GLN A 22 -4.46 9.30 -21.25
CA GLN A 22 -4.62 9.99 -22.54
C GLN A 22 -4.59 11.52 -22.43
N LYS A 23 -4.68 12.09 -21.21
CA LYS A 23 -4.55 13.55 -21.07
C LYS A 23 -3.22 14.05 -21.63
N LYS A 24 -3.26 15.22 -22.25
CA LYS A 24 -2.08 15.89 -22.84
C LYS A 24 -0.94 15.91 -21.82
N LEU A 25 0.26 15.72 -22.31
CA LEU A 25 1.45 15.75 -21.43
C LEU A 25 1.76 17.18 -20.98
N ALA A 26 1.76 18.16 -21.90
CA ALA A 26 2.17 19.54 -21.62
C ALA A 26 1.16 20.33 -20.75
N GLN A 27 0.88 19.82 -19.55
CA GLN A 27 -0.01 20.46 -18.55
C GLN A 27 0.28 19.93 -17.14
N HIS A 28 -0.12 20.72 -16.13
CA HIS A 28 -0.24 20.20 -14.77
C HIS A 28 -1.35 19.15 -14.68
N LEU A 29 -1.19 18.17 -13.80
CA LEU A 29 -2.17 17.12 -13.60
C LEU A 29 -2.23 16.74 -12.12
N VAL A 30 -3.43 16.65 -11.57
CA VAL A 30 -3.65 16.19 -10.21
C VAL A 30 -4.68 15.07 -10.24
N VAL A 31 -4.31 13.93 -9.67
CA VAL A 31 -5.10 12.71 -9.64
C VAL A 31 -5.30 12.25 -8.20
N THR A 32 -6.54 12.02 -7.82
CA THR A 32 -6.89 11.41 -6.54
C THR A 32 -7.46 10.01 -6.74
N GLY A 33 -7.42 9.21 -5.69
CA GLY A 33 -8.02 7.87 -5.70
C GLY A 33 -7.60 7.06 -4.49
N GLY A 34 -8.45 6.14 -4.07
CA GLY A 34 -8.20 5.29 -2.91
C GLY A 34 -7.05 4.29 -3.09
N ALA A 35 -6.77 3.53 -2.02
CA ALA A 35 -5.83 2.42 -2.08
C ALA A 35 -6.18 1.46 -3.23
N GLY A 36 -5.18 1.04 -4.01
CA GLY A 36 -5.38 0.07 -5.09
C GLY A 36 -6.08 0.60 -6.34
N SER A 37 -6.26 1.92 -6.49
CA SER A 37 -6.86 2.53 -7.69
C SER A 37 -5.92 2.64 -8.90
N GLY A 38 -4.65 2.25 -8.75
CA GLY A 38 -3.67 2.26 -9.83
C GLY A 38 -2.90 3.57 -10.02
N LYS A 39 -2.92 4.48 -9.03
CA LYS A 39 -2.18 5.77 -9.07
C LYS A 39 -0.73 5.60 -9.49
N SER A 40 0.03 4.77 -8.77
CA SER A 40 1.46 4.55 -9.05
C SER A 40 1.71 3.93 -10.42
N ILE A 41 0.81 3.07 -10.90
CA ILE A 41 0.87 2.51 -12.25
C ILE A 41 0.71 3.62 -13.30
N LEU A 42 -0.29 4.49 -13.14
CA LEU A 42 -0.50 5.61 -14.05
C LEU A 42 0.65 6.62 -14.00
N ALA A 43 1.20 6.87 -12.81
CA ALA A 43 2.37 7.71 -12.65
C ALA A 43 3.58 7.17 -13.43
N LEU A 44 3.83 5.85 -13.37
CA LEU A 44 4.88 5.20 -14.14
C LEU A 44 4.62 5.24 -15.65
N LEU A 45 3.39 4.96 -16.08
CA LEU A 45 3.02 5.02 -17.50
C LEU A 45 3.16 6.43 -18.08
N LYS A 46 2.76 7.46 -17.31
CA LYS A 46 2.96 8.87 -17.67
C LYS A 46 4.46 9.20 -17.75
N ALA A 47 5.27 8.79 -16.77
CA ALA A 47 6.72 8.99 -16.80
C ALA A 47 7.35 8.34 -18.03
N LYS A 48 6.95 7.10 -18.34
CA LYS A 48 7.43 6.37 -19.53
C LYS A 48 7.08 7.13 -20.83
N ALA A 49 5.85 7.64 -20.94
CA ALA A 49 5.41 8.42 -22.11
C ALA A 49 6.24 9.72 -22.27
N MET A 50 6.47 10.47 -21.18
CA MET A 50 7.27 11.69 -21.18
C MET A 50 8.72 11.41 -21.57
N LEU A 51 9.35 10.39 -20.97
CA LEU A 51 10.72 9.97 -21.32
C LEU A 51 10.84 9.53 -22.80
N SER A 52 9.78 8.92 -23.35
CA SER A 52 9.72 8.54 -24.77
C SER A 52 9.73 9.75 -25.70
N ASN A 53 9.24 10.90 -25.24
CA ASN A 53 9.31 12.18 -25.94
C ASN A 53 10.64 12.93 -25.72
N ASN A 54 11.62 12.31 -25.05
CA ASN A 54 12.89 12.90 -24.62
C ASN A 54 12.74 14.06 -23.62
N ASP A 55 11.63 14.13 -22.89
CA ASP A 55 11.44 15.09 -21.81
C ASP A 55 12.32 14.71 -20.60
N ARG A 56 12.75 15.73 -19.83
CA ARG A 56 13.45 15.53 -18.56
C ARG A 56 12.45 15.29 -17.45
N VAL A 57 12.39 14.07 -16.92
CA VAL A 57 11.42 13.65 -15.91
C VAL A 57 12.13 13.32 -14.60
N LEU A 58 11.57 13.79 -13.50
CA LEU A 58 11.88 13.34 -12.14
C LEU A 58 10.63 12.70 -11.53
N TYR A 59 10.75 11.44 -11.08
CA TYR A 59 9.71 10.72 -10.38
C TYR A 59 10.04 10.68 -8.89
N VAL A 60 9.24 11.33 -8.07
CA VAL A 60 9.49 11.51 -6.64
C VAL A 60 8.53 10.67 -5.83
N VAL A 61 9.06 9.91 -4.87
CA VAL A 61 8.32 9.18 -3.85
C VAL A 61 8.73 9.64 -2.46
N LYS A 62 7.85 9.50 -1.47
CA LYS A 62 8.16 9.99 -0.11
C LYS A 62 9.20 9.12 0.58
N THR A 63 9.06 7.79 0.52
CA THR A 63 9.85 6.85 1.33
C THR A 63 10.91 6.12 0.52
N VAL A 64 12.00 5.76 1.19
CA VAL A 64 13.05 4.94 0.58
C VAL A 64 12.54 3.53 0.28
N ALA A 65 11.68 2.97 1.13
CA ALA A 65 11.07 1.65 0.88
C ALA A 65 10.27 1.63 -0.42
N LEU A 66 9.45 2.67 -0.67
CA LEU A 66 8.71 2.80 -1.93
C LEU A 66 9.66 3.01 -3.11
N ASN A 67 10.73 3.80 -2.94
CA ASN A 67 11.75 3.97 -3.96
C ASN A 67 12.42 2.63 -4.34
N THR A 68 12.82 1.84 -3.35
CA THR A 68 13.41 0.51 -3.58
C THR A 68 12.43 -0.44 -4.27
N TYR A 69 11.17 -0.43 -3.85
CA TYR A 69 10.11 -1.21 -4.49
C TYR A 69 9.92 -0.83 -5.97
N MET A 70 9.87 0.47 -6.27
CA MET A 70 9.74 0.99 -7.64
C MET A 70 10.95 0.63 -8.49
N ASP A 71 12.18 0.79 -7.95
CA ASP A 71 13.41 0.43 -8.64
C ASP A 71 13.47 -1.07 -8.98
N ALA A 72 13.11 -1.93 -8.03
CA ALA A 72 13.04 -3.37 -8.24
C ALA A 72 12.00 -3.76 -9.31
N GLY A 73 10.82 -3.12 -9.28
CA GLY A 73 9.74 -3.34 -10.23
C GLY A 73 10.12 -2.93 -11.66
N VAL A 74 10.66 -1.72 -11.82
CA VAL A 74 11.14 -1.22 -13.11
C VAL A 74 12.27 -2.12 -13.66
N SER A 75 13.18 -2.56 -12.79
CA SER A 75 14.26 -3.48 -13.18
C SER A 75 13.74 -4.84 -13.64
N ALA A 76 12.71 -5.38 -12.99
CA ALA A 76 12.08 -6.64 -13.38
C ALA A 76 11.39 -6.53 -14.75
N GLU A 77 10.68 -5.43 -15.03
CA GLU A 77 10.04 -5.20 -16.32
C GLU A 77 11.07 -5.00 -17.45
N ALA A 78 12.15 -4.27 -17.17
CA ALA A 78 13.27 -4.13 -18.12
C ALA A 78 13.89 -5.48 -18.52
N LYS A 79 13.94 -6.44 -17.60
CA LYS A 79 14.43 -7.81 -17.89
C LYS A 79 13.44 -8.61 -18.74
N LYS A 80 12.13 -8.44 -18.56
CA LYS A 80 11.10 -9.16 -19.34
C LYS A 80 11.05 -8.69 -20.81
N GLU A 81 11.28 -7.40 -21.07
CA GLU A 81 11.24 -6.82 -22.41
C GLU A 81 12.55 -6.99 -23.23
N LYS A 82 13.53 -7.74 -22.73
CA LYS A 82 14.77 -8.05 -23.49
C LYS A 82 14.48 -8.95 -24.70
N ALA A 83 13.94 -8.36 -25.75
CA ALA A 83 13.83 -9.01 -27.06
C ALA A 83 15.12 -8.80 -27.89
N PRO A 84 15.57 -9.78 -28.72
CA PRO A 84 16.82 -9.72 -29.48
C PRO A 84 16.73 -8.89 -30.76
N SER A 85 15.95 -7.81 -30.81
CA SER A 85 15.74 -6.97 -32.00
C SER A 85 16.09 -5.50 -31.74
N SER A 86 16.32 -4.73 -32.83
CA SER A 86 16.61 -3.28 -32.78
C SER A 86 15.55 -2.45 -32.02
N VAL A 87 14.31 -2.93 -31.96
CA VAL A 87 13.20 -2.35 -31.16
C VAL A 87 13.44 -2.53 -29.64
N GLY A 88 14.12 -3.61 -29.24
CA GLY A 88 14.51 -3.86 -27.85
C GLY A 88 15.45 -2.83 -27.23
N ASN A 89 16.27 -2.15 -28.07
CA ASN A 89 17.19 -1.13 -27.57
C ASN A 89 16.49 0.16 -27.12
N LEU A 90 15.42 0.58 -27.79
CA LEU A 90 14.67 1.78 -27.40
C LEU A 90 13.89 1.54 -26.09
N SER A 91 13.20 0.41 -25.98
CA SER A 91 12.47 0.03 -24.77
C SER A 91 13.41 -0.10 -23.56
N ASN A 92 14.54 -0.79 -23.71
CA ASN A 92 15.56 -0.91 -22.66
C ASN A 92 16.13 0.45 -22.22
N ARG A 93 16.31 1.38 -23.17
CA ARG A 93 16.76 2.74 -22.88
C ARG A 93 15.72 3.49 -22.02
N ILE A 94 14.45 3.42 -22.37
CA ILE A 94 13.37 4.09 -21.62
C ILE A 94 13.24 3.51 -20.20
N TRP A 95 13.31 2.20 -20.04
CA TRP A 95 13.29 1.56 -18.71
C TRP A 95 14.49 1.98 -17.85
N SER A 96 15.66 2.06 -18.44
CA SER A 96 16.87 2.56 -17.76
C SER A 96 16.74 4.03 -17.37
N GLN A 97 16.21 4.87 -18.26
CA GLN A 97 15.94 6.28 -17.98
C GLN A 97 14.89 6.44 -16.87
N LEU A 98 13.81 5.64 -16.91
CA LEU A 98 12.77 5.64 -15.88
C LEU A 98 13.36 5.27 -14.52
N ARG A 99 14.16 4.20 -14.45
CA ARG A 99 14.84 3.80 -13.23
C ARG A 99 15.69 4.94 -12.65
N ASN A 100 16.48 5.61 -13.48
CA ASN A 100 17.35 6.71 -13.07
C ASN A 100 16.57 7.99 -12.71
N SER A 101 15.32 8.13 -13.13
CA SER A 101 14.46 9.27 -12.81
C SER A 101 13.75 9.13 -11.45
N ILE A 102 13.65 7.91 -10.89
CA ILE A 102 12.99 7.67 -9.62
C ILE A 102 13.93 8.00 -8.46
N CYS A 103 13.43 8.80 -7.51
CA CYS A 103 14.16 9.05 -6.27
C CYS A 103 13.21 9.33 -5.11
N SER A 104 13.67 9.12 -3.89
CA SER A 104 12.93 9.58 -2.72
C SER A 104 13.09 11.09 -2.55
N PHE A 105 12.06 11.74 -1.95
CA PHE A 105 12.04 13.19 -1.73
C PHE A 105 13.32 13.71 -1.08
N ASN A 106 13.78 13.08 -0.01
CA ASN A 106 14.99 13.51 0.68
C ASN A 106 16.25 13.48 -0.20
N HIS A 107 16.30 12.60 -1.19
CA HIS A 107 17.41 12.54 -2.16
C HIS A 107 17.40 13.67 -3.19
N CYS A 108 16.38 14.51 -3.23
CA CYS A 108 16.32 15.69 -4.07
C CYS A 108 17.14 16.85 -3.50
N PHE A 109 17.51 16.80 -2.23
CA PHE A 109 18.15 17.88 -1.49
C PHE A 109 19.57 17.53 -1.04
N ARG A 110 20.35 18.58 -0.74
CA ARG A 110 21.61 18.46 -0.02
C ARG A 110 21.29 18.56 1.47
N TRP A 111 21.93 17.71 2.25
CA TRP A 111 21.78 17.66 3.69
C TRP A 111 23.13 17.74 4.36
N ALA A 112 23.26 18.53 5.41
CA ALA A 112 24.42 18.53 6.30
C ALA A 112 23.97 18.53 7.76
N LYS A 113 24.85 18.16 8.67
CA LYS A 113 24.59 18.33 10.08
C LYS A 113 25.01 19.75 10.49
N ASN A 114 24.14 20.43 11.22
CA ASN A 114 24.47 21.71 11.85
C ASN A 114 25.39 21.51 13.09
N GLU A 115 25.74 22.59 13.78
CA GLU A 115 26.61 22.56 14.95
C GLU A 115 26.01 21.74 16.10
N ASP A 116 24.67 21.62 16.19
CA ASP A 116 23.94 20.83 17.19
C ASP A 116 23.82 19.35 16.79
N GLY A 117 24.34 18.95 15.63
CA GLY A 117 24.29 17.61 15.10
C GLY A 117 22.95 17.25 14.45
N GLU A 118 22.03 18.18 14.26
CA GLU A 118 20.76 18.00 13.56
C GLU A 118 20.93 18.12 12.05
N TRP A 119 20.11 17.36 11.30
CA TRP A 119 20.13 17.42 9.85
C TRP A 119 19.44 18.68 9.32
N GLU A 120 20.18 19.51 8.58
CA GLU A 120 19.70 20.71 7.91
C GLU A 120 19.65 20.52 6.39
N ASN A 121 18.56 21.01 5.78
CA ASN A 121 18.39 21.02 4.33
C ASN A 121 19.14 22.23 3.73
N LEU A 122 20.16 21.94 2.94
CA LEU A 122 20.99 22.96 2.25
C LEU A 122 20.46 23.32 0.85
N GLY A 123 19.23 22.92 0.52
CA GLY A 123 18.57 23.25 -0.73
C GLY A 123 18.65 22.18 -1.82
N TRP A 124 18.02 22.48 -2.93
CA TRP A 124 17.85 21.59 -4.07
C TRP A 124 19.19 21.24 -4.74
N LYS A 125 19.40 19.95 -4.99
CA LYS A 125 20.64 19.45 -5.62
C LYS A 125 20.47 18.93 -7.04
N LYS A 126 19.23 18.77 -7.49
CA LYS A 126 18.88 18.31 -8.84
C LYS A 126 18.79 19.51 -9.79
N GLY A 127 18.78 19.30 -11.06
CA GLY A 127 18.50 20.37 -12.02
C GLY A 127 17.00 20.64 -12.17
N ASN A 128 16.64 21.49 -13.14
CA ASN A 128 15.25 21.71 -13.51
C ASN A 128 14.78 20.61 -14.47
N TYR A 129 13.48 20.32 -14.44
CA TYR A 129 12.84 19.26 -15.20
C TYR A 129 11.69 19.80 -16.07
N ASP A 130 11.36 19.11 -17.14
CA ASP A 130 10.13 19.37 -17.87
C ASP A 130 8.94 18.89 -17.04
N TYR A 131 9.09 17.75 -16.35
CA TYR A 131 8.07 17.19 -15.48
C TYR A 131 8.67 16.71 -14.15
N ILE A 132 7.95 17.04 -13.07
CA ILE A 132 8.11 16.33 -11.80
C ILE A 132 6.79 15.59 -11.53
N ILE A 133 6.89 14.27 -11.36
CA ILE A 133 5.80 13.40 -10.96
C ILE A 133 5.97 13.08 -9.48
N LEU A 134 4.97 13.41 -8.67
CA LEU A 134 4.96 13.13 -7.24
C LEU A 134 3.91 12.05 -6.94
N ASP A 135 4.35 10.87 -6.53
CA ASP A 135 3.50 9.80 -6.03
C ASP A 135 3.34 9.91 -4.51
N GLU A 136 2.17 9.54 -3.99
CA GLU A 136 1.77 9.71 -2.58
C GLU A 136 1.90 11.19 -2.12
N ALA A 137 1.43 12.12 -2.93
CA ALA A 137 1.63 13.55 -2.75
C ALA A 137 1.10 14.10 -1.41
N THR A 138 0.08 13.46 -0.85
CA THR A 138 -0.52 13.83 0.45
C THR A 138 0.39 13.54 1.66
N ASP A 139 1.55 12.92 1.45
CA ASP A 139 2.55 12.68 2.50
C ASP A 139 3.56 13.82 2.65
N LEU A 140 3.54 14.77 1.73
CA LEU A 140 4.38 15.96 1.78
C LEU A 140 3.62 17.16 2.33
N LYS A 141 4.34 18.07 2.98
CA LYS A 141 3.82 19.37 3.39
C LYS A 141 3.78 20.32 2.19
N MET A 142 2.89 21.32 2.20
CA MET A 142 2.78 22.26 1.09
C MET A 142 4.10 22.98 0.76
N PRO A 143 4.95 23.43 1.70
CA PRO A 143 6.26 23.97 1.37
C PRO A 143 7.18 22.98 0.63
N GLU A 144 7.13 21.68 0.99
CA GLU A 144 7.90 20.64 0.32
C GLU A 144 7.40 20.41 -1.11
N ILE A 145 6.09 20.49 -1.33
CA ILE A 145 5.47 20.41 -2.67
C ILE A 145 5.81 21.64 -3.50
N GLN A 146 5.78 22.83 -2.90
CA GLN A 146 6.15 24.07 -3.57
C GLN A 146 7.58 24.00 -4.13
N GLU A 147 8.53 23.48 -3.34
CA GLU A 147 9.91 23.30 -3.78
C GLU A 147 10.00 22.41 -5.04
N LEU A 148 9.19 21.35 -5.13
CA LEU A 148 9.13 20.53 -6.34
C LEU A 148 8.54 21.29 -7.54
N ILE A 149 7.48 22.07 -7.31
CA ILE A 149 6.81 22.86 -8.36
C ILE A 149 7.79 23.89 -8.95
N ASP A 150 8.59 24.54 -8.12
CA ASP A 150 9.54 25.57 -8.53
C ASP A 150 10.66 25.05 -9.45
N HIS A 151 10.86 23.72 -9.47
CA HIS A 151 11.89 23.06 -10.26
C HIS A 151 11.37 22.29 -11.49
N CYS A 152 10.10 22.49 -11.89
CA CYS A 152 9.55 21.89 -13.10
C CYS A 152 8.66 22.82 -13.89
N LYS A 153 8.55 22.51 -15.21
CA LYS A 153 7.61 23.20 -16.09
C LYS A 153 6.18 22.73 -15.87
N TYR A 154 6.00 21.41 -15.67
CA TYR A 154 4.72 20.78 -15.41
C TYR A 154 4.82 19.85 -14.21
N PHE A 155 3.89 20.00 -13.28
CA PHE A 155 3.82 19.19 -12.06
C PHE A 155 2.66 18.20 -12.17
N VAL A 156 2.94 16.92 -11.88
CA VAL A 156 1.96 15.82 -11.91
C VAL A 156 1.92 15.19 -10.53
N ALA A 157 0.77 15.24 -9.88
CA ALA A 157 0.61 14.73 -8.51
C ALA A 157 -0.43 13.61 -8.44
N PHE A 158 -0.10 12.56 -7.71
CA PHE A 158 -1.00 11.47 -7.34
C PHE A 158 -1.11 11.41 -5.82
N GLY A 159 -2.35 11.44 -5.29
CA GLY A 159 -2.57 11.48 -3.85
C GLY A 159 -3.84 10.76 -3.40
N ASP A 160 -3.92 10.55 -2.08
CA ASP A 160 -5.08 9.93 -1.42
C ASP A 160 -5.28 10.58 -0.04
N ASP A 161 -6.36 11.35 0.09
CA ASP A 161 -6.68 12.03 1.34
C ASP A 161 -7.12 11.04 2.44
N ASP A 162 -7.54 9.81 2.09
CA ASP A 162 -7.96 8.78 3.06
C ASP A 162 -6.78 7.97 3.64
N GLN A 163 -5.62 8.00 2.99
CA GLN A 163 -4.40 7.34 3.44
C GLN A 163 -3.41 8.30 4.11
N GLN A 164 -3.86 9.46 4.57
CA GLN A 164 -3.01 10.38 5.32
C GLN A 164 -2.61 9.76 6.67
N LEU A 165 -1.34 9.45 6.81
CA LEU A 165 -0.75 9.01 8.07
C LEU A 165 -0.38 10.25 8.92
N PHE A 166 -0.58 10.24 10.26
CA PHE A 166 -0.32 11.35 11.20
C PHE A 166 -1.35 12.51 11.17
N SER A 167 -2.65 12.17 11.13
CA SER A 167 -3.76 13.14 11.03
C SER A 167 -3.83 14.17 12.18
N PHE A 168 -3.10 13.97 13.28
CA PHE A 168 -3.01 14.93 14.41
C PHE A 168 -1.92 16.01 14.24
N ILE A 169 -1.13 15.96 13.17
CA ILE A 169 -0.22 17.03 12.82
C ILE A 169 -0.93 17.88 11.76
N ASP A 170 -1.42 19.02 12.17
CA ASP A 170 -2.33 19.94 11.44
C ASP A 170 -1.76 20.56 10.14
N THR A 171 -0.75 19.95 9.53
CA THR A 171 0.02 20.55 8.42
C THR A 171 0.02 19.72 7.14
N ARG A 172 -0.95 18.80 6.97
CA ARG A 172 -0.92 17.92 5.79
C ARG A 172 -1.65 18.51 4.61
N THR A 173 -1.06 18.28 3.48
CA THR A 173 -1.54 18.76 2.20
C THR A 173 -2.67 17.87 1.69
N LYS A 174 -3.82 18.49 1.40
CA LYS A 174 -4.92 17.82 0.69
C LYS A 174 -4.68 17.88 -0.81
N VAL A 175 -5.21 16.90 -1.53
CA VAL A 175 -5.15 16.87 -3.00
C VAL A 175 -5.72 18.16 -3.61
N SER A 176 -6.81 18.72 -3.04
CA SER A 176 -7.41 19.97 -3.50
C SER A 176 -6.46 21.18 -3.34
N GLN A 177 -5.66 21.24 -2.27
CA GLN A 177 -4.69 22.31 -2.07
C GLN A 177 -3.54 22.25 -3.09
N ILE A 178 -3.13 21.02 -3.48
CA ILE A 178 -2.14 20.85 -4.56
C ILE A 178 -2.71 21.35 -5.89
N ALA A 179 -3.97 20.99 -6.19
CA ALA A 179 -4.64 21.42 -7.41
C ALA A 179 -4.77 22.94 -7.48
N ASP A 180 -5.22 23.60 -6.39
CA ASP A 180 -5.30 25.05 -6.31
C ASP A 180 -3.92 25.70 -6.54
N LYS A 181 -2.84 25.09 -5.99
CA LYS A 181 -1.48 25.62 -6.10
C LYS A 181 -0.94 25.63 -7.53
N VAL A 182 -1.28 24.62 -8.33
CA VAL A 182 -0.88 24.53 -9.75
C VAL A 182 -1.94 25.12 -10.72
N GLY A 183 -2.95 25.81 -10.19
CA GLY A 183 -3.97 26.47 -10.99
C GLY A 183 -5.00 25.52 -11.61
N ILE A 184 -5.16 24.31 -11.05
CA ILE A 184 -6.19 23.35 -11.44
C ILE A 184 -7.41 23.55 -10.53
N GLY A 185 -8.58 23.88 -11.12
CA GLY A 185 -9.83 23.96 -10.36
C GLY A 185 -10.22 22.58 -9.79
N LYS A 186 -10.93 22.57 -8.66
CA LYS A 186 -11.32 21.34 -7.95
C LYS A 186 -12.09 20.34 -8.84
N ASP A 187 -12.90 20.84 -9.75
CA ASP A 187 -13.71 20.05 -10.69
C ASP A 187 -12.84 19.37 -11.78
N ASN A 188 -11.60 19.79 -11.94
CA ASN A 188 -10.66 19.24 -12.91
C ASN A 188 -9.65 18.25 -12.29
N ILE A 189 -9.80 17.89 -11.00
CA ILE A 189 -9.06 16.83 -10.35
C ILE A 189 -9.61 15.50 -10.85
N ASP A 190 -8.74 14.65 -11.41
CA ASP A 190 -9.14 13.31 -11.83
C ASP A 190 -9.32 12.40 -10.61
N ASN A 191 -10.44 11.67 -10.59
CA ASN A 191 -10.76 10.79 -9.47
C ASN A 191 -10.87 9.33 -9.93
N LEU A 192 -9.97 8.48 -9.44
CA LEU A 192 -9.96 7.04 -9.67
C LEU A 192 -10.80 6.35 -8.59
N ILE A 193 -12.00 5.93 -8.94
CA ILE A 193 -12.96 5.40 -7.95
C ILE A 193 -12.86 3.89 -7.72
N TYR A 194 -12.29 3.13 -8.68
CA TYR A 194 -12.22 1.68 -8.58
C TYR A 194 -10.96 1.22 -7.86
N ASN A 195 -11.10 0.13 -7.09
CA ASN A 195 -9.99 -0.55 -6.43
C ASN A 195 -9.75 -1.89 -7.13
N HIS A 196 -8.57 -2.02 -7.74
CA HIS A 196 -8.14 -3.20 -8.50
C HIS A 196 -7.30 -4.17 -7.67
N ARG A 197 -7.12 -3.92 -6.39
CA ARG A 197 -6.23 -4.68 -5.51
C ARG A 197 -6.95 -5.41 -4.38
N LEU A 198 -7.67 -4.65 -3.54
CA LEU A 198 -8.29 -5.18 -2.33
C LEU A 198 -9.47 -6.09 -2.70
N PRO A 199 -9.43 -7.39 -2.32
CA PRO A 199 -10.56 -8.29 -2.55
C PRO A 199 -11.81 -7.82 -1.79
N LYS A 200 -13.00 -8.00 -2.37
CA LYS A 200 -14.27 -7.65 -1.72
C LYS A 200 -14.48 -8.32 -0.37
N LYS A 201 -14.03 -9.58 -0.23
CA LYS A 201 -14.09 -10.28 1.06
C LYS A 201 -13.26 -9.57 2.13
N MET A 202 -12.07 -9.06 1.76
CA MET A 202 -11.24 -8.24 2.67
C MET A 202 -11.88 -6.86 2.90
N ALA A 203 -12.41 -6.22 1.86
CA ALA A 203 -13.04 -4.91 1.94
C ALA A 203 -14.23 -4.88 2.93
N ARG A 204 -15.02 -5.96 2.99
CA ARG A 204 -16.13 -6.12 3.95
C ARG A 204 -15.66 -6.07 5.41
N LEU A 205 -14.49 -6.61 5.72
CA LEU A 205 -13.89 -6.50 7.05
C LEU A 205 -13.24 -5.12 7.23
N VAL A 206 -12.45 -4.68 6.25
CA VAL A 206 -11.64 -3.45 6.34
C VAL A 206 -12.50 -2.20 6.55
N VAL A 207 -13.72 -2.18 6.02
CA VAL A 207 -14.65 -1.04 6.20
C VAL A 207 -14.96 -0.74 7.67
N TYR A 208 -14.95 -1.75 8.56
CA TYR A 208 -15.13 -1.56 10.01
C TYR A 208 -13.96 -0.81 10.67
N LEU A 209 -12.81 -0.79 10.00
CA LEU A 209 -11.58 -0.14 10.45
C LEU A 209 -11.22 1.09 9.61
N HIS A 210 -12.11 1.45 8.66
CA HIS A 210 -11.90 2.62 7.81
C HIS A 210 -11.90 3.92 8.66
N PRO A 211 -10.99 4.88 8.38
CA PRO A 211 -10.89 6.09 9.19
C PRO A 211 -12.10 7.02 9.07
N ARG A 212 -12.82 7.01 7.95
CA ARG A 212 -13.91 7.95 7.65
C ARG A 212 -15.25 7.29 7.34
N ILE A 213 -15.26 6.09 6.73
CA ILE A 213 -16.49 5.38 6.35
C ILE A 213 -17.01 4.61 7.56
N GLN A 214 -18.28 4.77 7.89
CA GLN A 214 -18.95 3.97 8.90
C GLN A 214 -19.50 2.69 8.26
N PRO A 215 -19.36 1.51 8.93
CA PRO A 215 -19.92 0.27 8.43
C PRO A 215 -21.47 0.35 8.39
N ASN A 216 -22.07 -0.47 7.53
CA ASN A 216 -23.54 -0.56 7.34
C ASN A 216 -24.16 0.76 6.86
N THR A 217 -23.48 1.49 6.03
CA THR A 217 -23.95 2.73 5.39
C THR A 217 -23.87 2.61 3.87
N PRO A 218 -24.59 3.45 3.10
CA PRO A 218 -24.43 3.49 1.64
C PRO A 218 -22.99 3.75 1.18
N ASP A 219 -22.20 4.49 1.96
CA ASP A 219 -20.78 4.74 1.66
C ASP A 219 -19.95 3.47 1.82
N ALA A 220 -20.24 2.64 2.84
CA ALA A 220 -19.64 1.34 3.03
C ALA A 220 -19.94 0.38 1.86
N ASP A 221 -21.20 0.35 1.41
CA ASP A 221 -21.63 -0.45 0.26
C ASP A 221 -20.94 0.04 -1.03
N ASN A 222 -20.81 1.36 -1.19
CA ASN A 222 -20.08 1.93 -2.31
C ASN A 222 -18.60 1.57 -2.29
N PHE A 223 -17.95 1.66 -1.12
CA PHE A 223 -16.56 1.25 -0.95
C PHE A 223 -16.35 -0.21 -1.37
N ILE A 224 -17.20 -1.13 -0.89
CA ILE A 224 -17.12 -2.56 -1.22
C ILE A 224 -17.39 -2.80 -2.72
N ARG A 225 -18.41 -2.15 -3.30
CA ARG A 225 -18.74 -2.28 -4.74
C ARG A 225 -17.63 -1.80 -5.67
N ARG A 226 -16.87 -0.80 -5.26
CA ARG A 226 -15.72 -0.27 -6.03
C ARG A 226 -14.50 -1.19 -6.02
N CYS A 227 -14.44 -2.17 -5.10
CA CYS A 227 -13.43 -3.23 -5.15
C CYS A 227 -13.80 -4.23 -6.24
N LEU A 228 -12.97 -4.37 -7.27
CA LEU A 228 -13.30 -5.19 -8.45
C LEU A 228 -12.90 -6.66 -8.30
N VAL A 229 -11.99 -6.97 -7.38
CA VAL A 229 -11.50 -8.33 -7.10
C VAL A 229 -12.42 -9.01 -6.11
N GLU A 230 -13.00 -10.18 -6.44
CA GLU A 230 -13.86 -10.91 -5.49
C GLU A 230 -13.09 -11.49 -4.30
N GLY A 231 -11.96 -12.13 -4.56
CA GLY A 231 -11.16 -12.83 -3.57
C GLY A 231 -11.62 -14.27 -3.32
N THR A 232 -10.67 -15.15 -3.01
CA THR A 232 -10.91 -16.58 -2.81
C THR A 232 -11.23 -16.94 -1.37
N GLU A 233 -10.58 -16.29 -0.41
CA GLU A 233 -10.66 -16.62 1.02
C GLU A 233 -11.15 -15.44 1.85
N LEU A 234 -11.65 -15.73 3.04
CA LEU A 234 -11.96 -14.72 4.06
C LEU A 234 -10.66 -14.29 4.76
N PRO A 235 -10.62 -13.05 5.30
CA PRO A 235 -9.53 -12.67 6.20
C PRO A 235 -9.53 -13.55 7.47
N HIS A 236 -8.37 -13.72 8.06
CA HIS A 236 -8.18 -14.52 9.28
C HIS A 236 -7.99 -13.57 10.48
N VAL A 237 -8.70 -13.85 11.57
CA VAL A 237 -8.58 -13.12 12.85
C VAL A 237 -8.27 -14.12 13.94
N PHE A 238 -7.01 -14.20 14.33
CA PHE A 238 -6.47 -15.24 15.18
C PHE A 238 -6.09 -14.70 16.56
N GLN A 239 -6.49 -15.44 17.59
CA GLN A 239 -6.18 -15.15 19.00
C GLN A 239 -5.13 -16.12 19.53
N TYR A 240 -4.18 -15.60 20.27
CA TYR A 240 -3.10 -16.36 20.91
C TYR A 240 -2.96 -15.98 22.38
N SER A 241 -2.32 -16.84 23.15
CA SER A 241 -2.01 -16.57 24.57
C SER A 241 -0.76 -15.70 24.71
N GLN A 242 0.18 -15.85 23.77
CA GLN A 242 1.47 -15.15 23.79
C GLN A 242 1.89 -14.68 22.40
N GLU A 243 2.71 -13.62 22.35
CA GLU A 243 3.28 -13.07 21.11
C GLU A 243 4.07 -14.14 20.31
N LYS A 244 4.81 -14.98 21.01
CA LYS A 244 5.59 -16.05 20.41
C LYS A 244 4.75 -17.00 19.54
N GLU A 245 3.57 -17.36 20.01
CA GLU A 245 2.67 -18.26 19.26
C GLU A 245 2.22 -17.67 17.93
N GLN A 246 2.08 -16.32 17.86
CA GLN A 246 1.80 -15.63 16.60
C GLN A 246 2.96 -15.79 15.61
N PHE A 247 4.19 -15.64 16.10
CA PHE A 247 5.39 -15.77 15.27
C PHE A 247 5.61 -17.20 14.79
N ASP A 248 5.34 -18.19 15.64
CA ASP A 248 5.40 -19.62 15.30
C ASP A 248 4.38 -19.95 14.18
N GLU A 249 3.16 -19.40 14.27
CA GLU A 249 2.15 -19.62 13.23
C GLU A 249 2.53 -18.91 11.92
N ILE A 250 3.13 -17.71 11.97
CA ILE A 250 3.66 -17.05 10.76
C ILE A 250 4.73 -17.93 10.10
N ILE A 251 5.69 -18.44 10.87
CA ILE A 251 6.73 -19.35 10.36
C ILE A 251 6.09 -20.58 9.69
N LYS A 252 5.12 -21.18 10.35
CA LYS A 252 4.41 -22.36 9.84
C LYS A 252 3.68 -22.07 8.54
N ILE A 253 2.93 -20.94 8.45
CA ILE A 253 2.19 -20.57 7.24
C ILE A 253 3.15 -20.28 6.09
N VAL A 254 4.23 -19.52 6.35
CA VAL A 254 5.23 -19.20 5.32
C VAL A 254 5.92 -20.45 4.78
N ASN A 255 6.27 -21.40 5.66
CA ASN A 255 6.99 -22.61 5.26
C ASN A 255 6.06 -23.68 4.62
N ASN A 256 4.76 -23.71 4.96
CA ASN A 256 3.85 -24.78 4.54
C ASN A 256 3.13 -24.53 3.22
N LYS A 257 3.16 -23.31 2.68
CA LYS A 257 2.52 -23.07 1.37
C LYS A 257 3.35 -23.72 0.25
N ASN A 258 2.86 -24.85 -0.26
CA ASN A 258 3.40 -25.52 -1.45
C ASN A 258 3.45 -24.55 -2.64
N GLY A 259 4.65 -24.29 -3.16
CA GLY A 259 4.88 -23.33 -4.25
C GLY A 259 5.36 -21.96 -3.78
N GLY A 260 5.49 -21.74 -2.47
CA GLY A 260 5.94 -20.48 -1.86
C GLY A 260 4.89 -19.36 -1.91
N LEU A 261 4.97 -18.42 -0.98
CA LEU A 261 4.25 -17.15 -1.05
C LEU A 261 5.05 -16.21 -1.96
N LYS A 262 4.40 -15.61 -2.95
CA LYS A 262 5.09 -14.74 -3.92
C LYS A 262 5.62 -13.45 -3.25
N SER A 263 4.84 -12.91 -2.31
CA SER A 263 5.25 -11.74 -1.55
C SER A 263 4.53 -11.68 -0.21
N VAL A 264 5.29 -11.51 0.88
CA VAL A 264 4.78 -11.51 2.24
C VAL A 264 5.17 -10.20 2.93
N GLY A 265 4.19 -9.49 3.48
CA GLY A 265 4.39 -8.37 4.39
C GLY A 265 4.03 -8.76 5.82
N ILE A 266 4.92 -8.55 6.77
CA ILE A 266 4.65 -8.68 8.19
C ILE A 266 4.72 -7.28 8.79
N LEU A 267 3.54 -6.73 9.12
CA LEU A 267 3.38 -5.31 9.39
C LEU A 267 3.15 -5.06 10.87
N PHE A 268 3.92 -4.14 11.44
CA PHE A 268 3.92 -3.81 12.85
C PHE A 268 3.49 -2.37 13.10
N ARG A 269 2.95 -2.12 14.28
CA ARG A 269 2.60 -0.76 14.70
C ARG A 269 3.84 0.13 14.92
N ASP A 270 4.91 -0.45 15.44
CA ASP A 270 6.12 0.25 15.86
C ASP A 270 7.40 -0.55 15.58
N ASN A 271 8.54 0.16 15.62
CA ASN A 271 9.85 -0.40 15.35
C ASN A 271 10.32 -1.41 16.42
N GLU A 272 9.87 -1.26 17.67
CA GLU A 272 10.29 -2.15 18.76
C GLU A 272 9.72 -3.55 18.56
N SER A 273 8.40 -3.65 18.32
CA SER A 273 7.71 -4.90 18.00
C SER A 273 8.31 -5.57 16.77
N MET A 274 8.59 -4.78 15.72
CA MET A 274 9.23 -5.26 14.50
C MET A 274 10.63 -5.84 14.76
N ARG A 275 11.47 -5.16 15.56
CA ARG A 275 12.83 -5.66 15.93
C ARG A 275 12.77 -6.94 16.76
N ARG A 276 11.77 -7.08 17.67
CA ARG A 276 11.57 -8.33 18.43
C ARG A 276 11.24 -9.48 17.47
N ALA A 277 10.30 -9.28 16.57
CA ALA A 277 9.92 -10.27 15.57
C ALA A 277 11.10 -10.66 14.66
N TYR A 278 11.87 -9.69 14.17
CA TYR A 278 13.05 -9.96 13.33
C TYR A 278 14.05 -10.87 14.04
N ARG A 279 14.37 -10.59 15.31
CA ARG A 279 15.27 -11.45 16.10
C ARG A 279 14.71 -12.85 16.23
N TYR A 280 13.42 -12.97 16.56
CA TYR A 280 12.76 -14.25 16.70
C TYR A 280 12.78 -15.07 15.41
N PHE A 281 12.44 -14.48 14.27
CA PHE A 281 12.47 -15.16 12.97
C PHE A 281 13.88 -15.61 12.59
N LYS A 282 14.90 -14.78 12.85
CA LYS A 282 16.28 -15.12 12.61
C LYS A 282 16.73 -16.33 13.47
N GLU A 283 16.39 -16.35 14.76
CA GLU A 283 16.69 -17.45 15.69
C GLU A 283 15.97 -18.75 15.29
N ASN A 284 14.82 -18.66 14.62
CA ASN A 284 14.03 -19.81 14.15
C ASN A 284 14.24 -20.11 12.65
N ASN A 285 15.35 -19.64 12.06
CA ASN A 285 15.74 -19.91 10.67
C ASN A 285 14.71 -19.53 9.61
N LEU A 286 13.90 -18.49 9.84
CA LEU A 286 13.09 -17.86 8.82
C LEU A 286 13.84 -16.65 8.26
N PRO A 287 14.41 -16.74 7.03
CA PRO A 287 15.03 -15.58 6.38
C PRO A 287 14.01 -14.47 6.19
N THR A 288 14.33 -13.26 6.61
CA THR A 288 13.44 -12.11 6.51
C THR A 288 14.22 -10.84 6.16
N SER A 289 13.57 -9.92 5.47
CA SER A 289 14.03 -8.55 5.24
C SER A 289 13.35 -7.63 6.26
N MET A 290 14.08 -6.73 6.87
CA MET A 290 13.51 -5.70 7.76
C MET A 290 13.88 -4.31 7.25
N VAL A 291 12.87 -3.47 6.99
CA VAL A 291 13.06 -2.09 6.54
C VAL A 291 12.88 -1.14 7.71
N ILE A 292 13.94 -0.45 8.09
CA ILE A 292 13.97 0.50 9.20
C ILE A 292 14.93 1.65 8.91
N ASP A 293 14.56 2.88 9.29
CA ASP A 293 15.39 4.09 9.13
C ASP A 293 16.03 4.21 7.74
N SER A 294 15.26 3.88 6.70
CA SER A 294 15.68 3.89 5.28
C SER A 294 16.77 2.86 4.93
N GLN A 295 16.99 1.87 5.76
CA GLN A 295 17.91 0.77 5.53
C GLN A 295 17.17 -0.56 5.48
N THR A 296 17.68 -1.49 4.68
CA THR A 296 17.25 -2.88 4.67
C THR A 296 18.25 -3.72 5.46
N ILE A 297 17.77 -4.50 6.42
CA ILE A 297 18.54 -5.39 7.26
C ILE A 297 18.09 -6.83 7.02
N GLY A 298 19.02 -7.76 6.91
CA GLY A 298 18.76 -9.16 6.60
C GLY A 298 18.76 -9.43 5.11
N GLU A 299 17.75 -10.15 4.59
CA GLU A 299 17.60 -10.44 3.17
C GLU A 299 17.32 -9.16 2.35
N GLU A 300 17.64 -9.20 1.07
CA GLU A 300 17.32 -8.11 0.15
C GLU A 300 15.80 -7.91 0.05
N PHE A 301 15.37 -6.65 -0.05
CA PHE A 301 13.95 -6.28 -0.07
C PHE A 301 13.17 -6.92 -1.23
N ASP A 302 13.82 -7.16 -2.35
CA ASP A 302 13.25 -7.79 -3.55
C ASP A 302 13.36 -9.32 -3.57
N SER A 303 13.94 -9.92 -2.51
CA SER A 303 13.98 -11.37 -2.33
C SER A 303 12.59 -11.98 -2.09
N ALA A 304 12.48 -13.31 -2.19
CA ALA A 304 11.25 -14.02 -1.84
C ALA A 304 10.97 -14.06 -0.32
N ALA A 305 11.90 -13.53 0.48
CA ALA A 305 11.78 -13.52 1.94
C ALA A 305 10.65 -12.59 2.41
N PRO A 306 9.96 -12.89 3.53
CA PRO A 306 9.01 -11.98 4.14
C PRO A 306 9.64 -10.64 4.51
N ASN A 307 8.90 -9.56 4.24
CA ASN A 307 9.34 -8.20 4.53
C ASN A 307 8.69 -7.68 5.81
N LEU A 308 9.51 -7.34 6.80
CA LEU A 308 9.08 -6.73 8.06
C LEU A 308 9.17 -5.22 7.95
N MET A 309 8.08 -4.54 8.30
CA MET A 309 8.04 -3.07 8.32
C MET A 309 6.94 -2.55 9.22
N THR A 310 6.97 -1.26 9.50
CA THR A 310 5.88 -0.61 10.22
C THR A 310 4.69 -0.35 9.29
N TYR A 311 3.48 -0.11 9.85
CA TYR A 311 2.30 0.30 9.08
C TYR A 311 2.59 1.50 8.18
N HIS A 312 3.38 2.46 8.69
CA HIS A 312 3.82 3.63 7.94
C HIS A 312 4.78 3.28 6.81
N GLY A 313 5.74 2.39 7.08
CA GLY A 313 6.71 1.94 6.08
C GLY A 313 6.08 1.13 4.94
N ALA A 314 4.92 0.50 5.19
CA ALA A 314 4.20 -0.28 4.19
C ALA A 314 3.37 0.58 3.22
N LYS A 315 3.24 1.90 3.46
CA LYS A 315 2.47 2.77 2.57
C LYS A 315 3.05 2.78 1.16
N GLY A 316 2.18 2.67 0.17
CA GLY A 316 2.56 2.54 -1.25
C GLY A 316 2.93 1.12 -1.69
N LEU A 317 3.27 0.22 -0.77
CA LEU A 317 3.62 -1.17 -1.08
C LEU A 317 2.38 -2.07 -1.22
N GLN A 318 2.60 -3.28 -1.74
CA GLN A 318 1.57 -4.31 -1.84
C GLN A 318 2.16 -5.71 -1.72
N PHE A 319 1.40 -6.62 -1.10
CA PHE A 319 1.81 -7.99 -0.82
C PHE A 319 0.68 -8.97 -1.15
N GLU A 320 1.04 -10.18 -1.55
CA GLU A 320 0.07 -11.26 -1.69
C GLU A 320 -0.56 -11.58 -0.34
N THR A 321 0.28 -11.77 0.67
CA THR A 321 -0.14 -12.10 2.03
C THR A 321 0.37 -11.04 3.01
N VAL A 322 -0.53 -10.55 3.84
CA VAL A 322 -0.21 -9.61 4.91
C VAL A 322 -0.51 -10.24 6.26
N PHE A 323 0.48 -10.22 7.15
CA PHE A 323 0.33 -10.53 8.56
C PHE A 323 0.38 -9.23 9.39
N ILE A 324 -0.54 -9.09 10.32
CA ILE A 324 -0.59 -8.00 11.30
C ILE A 324 -0.54 -8.62 12.70
N PRO A 325 0.66 -9.00 13.17
CA PRO A 325 0.83 -9.51 14.53
C PRO A 325 0.67 -8.38 15.56
N ASN A 326 0.35 -8.76 16.79
CA ASN A 326 0.14 -7.84 17.92
C ASN A 326 -0.87 -6.73 17.61
N CYS A 327 -1.88 -7.04 16.79
CA CYS A 327 -2.93 -6.08 16.49
C CYS A 327 -3.60 -5.60 17.76
N SER A 328 -3.64 -4.31 17.96
CA SER A 328 -4.26 -3.64 19.11
C SER A 328 -5.16 -2.50 18.61
N ASP A 329 -5.97 -1.97 19.50
CA ASP A 329 -6.82 -0.83 19.16
C ASP A 329 -5.98 0.36 18.68
N PRO A 330 -6.34 0.97 17.54
CA PRO A 330 -5.57 2.04 16.94
C PRO A 330 -5.64 3.36 17.73
N GLY A 331 -6.47 3.43 18.78
CA GLY A 331 -6.76 4.66 19.49
C GLY A 331 -7.58 5.63 18.63
N TYR A 332 -7.19 6.90 18.63
CA TYR A 332 -7.90 7.95 17.87
C TYR A 332 -7.57 7.93 16.37
N ASP A 333 -6.40 7.46 15.97
CA ASP A 333 -5.97 7.41 14.57
C ASP A 333 -6.04 5.99 14.00
N ARG A 334 -7.05 5.75 13.16
CA ARG A 334 -7.25 4.46 12.48
C ARG A 334 -6.48 4.35 11.17
N ALA A 335 -5.98 5.46 10.64
CA ALA A 335 -5.37 5.48 9.31
C ALA A 335 -4.15 4.54 9.17
N PRO A 336 -3.22 4.44 10.13
CA PRO A 336 -2.09 3.51 10.00
C PRO A 336 -2.52 2.04 9.90
N LEU A 337 -3.47 1.61 10.73
CA LEU A 337 -3.99 0.25 10.67
C LEU A 337 -4.75 0.01 9.36
N TYR A 338 -5.60 0.95 8.93
CA TYR A 338 -6.28 0.88 7.64
C TYR A 338 -5.30 0.76 6.48
N VAL A 339 -4.22 1.55 6.48
CA VAL A 339 -3.15 1.44 5.48
C VAL A 339 -2.58 0.02 5.47
N ALA A 340 -2.22 -0.53 6.62
CA ALA A 340 -1.67 -1.88 6.72
C ALA A 340 -2.64 -2.96 6.17
N LEU A 341 -3.91 -2.90 6.56
CA LEU A 341 -4.95 -3.84 6.13
C LEU A 341 -5.18 -3.81 4.61
N THR A 342 -5.01 -2.65 3.99
CA THR A 342 -5.20 -2.48 2.54
C THR A 342 -3.97 -2.82 1.70
N ARG A 343 -2.90 -3.34 2.29
CA ARG A 343 -1.67 -3.72 1.55
C ARG A 343 -1.76 -5.08 0.88
N THR A 344 -2.72 -5.91 1.25
CA THR A 344 -2.89 -7.24 0.66
C THR A 344 -3.69 -7.21 -0.65
N TYR A 345 -3.39 -8.15 -1.54
CA TYR A 345 -4.22 -8.46 -2.70
C TYR A 345 -4.76 -9.90 -2.71
N SER A 346 -4.44 -10.72 -1.70
CA SER A 346 -4.93 -12.12 -1.59
C SER A 346 -5.31 -12.49 -0.16
N SER A 347 -4.37 -12.56 0.79
CA SER A 347 -4.57 -13.13 2.12
C SER A 347 -4.26 -12.12 3.23
N LEU A 348 -5.10 -12.05 4.26
CA LEU A 348 -4.94 -11.15 5.41
C LEU A 348 -5.05 -11.93 6.71
N TYR A 349 -4.03 -11.82 7.55
CA TYR A 349 -3.98 -12.40 8.90
C TYR A 349 -3.86 -11.30 9.95
N ILE A 350 -4.90 -11.11 10.75
CA ILE A 350 -4.91 -10.20 11.90
C ILE A 350 -4.71 -11.07 13.15
N MET A 351 -3.64 -10.83 13.90
CA MET A 351 -3.30 -11.63 15.06
C MET A 351 -3.20 -10.76 16.30
N TYR A 352 -3.71 -11.24 17.43
CA TYR A 352 -3.66 -10.52 18.70
C TYR A 352 -3.47 -11.47 19.88
N THR A 353 -3.03 -10.92 21.03
CA THR A 353 -2.80 -11.65 22.26
C THR A 353 -3.80 -11.22 23.33
N GLY A 354 -4.29 -12.15 24.14
CA GLY A 354 -5.14 -11.85 25.29
C GLY A 354 -6.51 -11.32 24.90
N ILE A 355 -6.87 -10.13 25.37
CA ILE A 355 -8.20 -9.55 25.14
C ILE A 355 -8.33 -9.07 23.70
N ARG A 356 -9.44 -9.41 23.08
CA ARG A 356 -9.75 -8.99 21.71
C ARG A 356 -9.85 -7.47 21.62
N PRO A 357 -9.15 -6.82 20.70
CA PRO A 357 -9.28 -5.37 20.50
C PRO A 357 -10.72 -4.95 20.23
N ALA A 358 -11.18 -3.84 20.82
CA ALA A 358 -12.55 -3.37 20.70
C ALA A 358 -12.94 -3.06 19.24
N SER A 359 -11.97 -2.58 18.44
CA SER A 359 -12.12 -2.36 17.00
C SER A 359 -12.42 -3.65 16.23
N ILE A 360 -11.77 -4.75 16.59
CA ILE A 360 -11.97 -6.08 15.98
C ILE A 360 -13.27 -6.71 16.50
N SER A 361 -13.66 -6.47 17.76
CA SER A 361 -14.89 -7.02 18.36
C SER A 361 -16.17 -6.53 17.69
N ARG A 362 -16.12 -5.40 16.97
CA ARG A 362 -17.25 -4.83 16.23
C ARG A 362 -17.46 -5.49 14.86
N ILE A 363 -16.50 -6.27 14.39
CA ILE A 363 -16.56 -6.93 13.07
C ILE A 363 -17.44 -8.18 13.21
N PRO A 364 -18.48 -8.36 12.38
CA PRO A 364 -19.28 -9.57 12.36
C PRO A 364 -18.42 -10.81 12.11
N SER A 365 -18.68 -11.88 12.86
CA SER A 365 -17.86 -13.09 12.84
C SER A 365 -17.90 -13.87 11.52
N GLU A 366 -18.95 -13.68 10.73
CA GLU A 366 -19.10 -14.26 9.40
C GLU A 366 -18.17 -13.65 8.33
N LEU A 367 -17.52 -12.52 8.64
CA LEU A 367 -16.62 -11.84 7.72
C LEU A 367 -15.16 -12.29 7.81
N TYR A 368 -14.83 -13.22 8.72
CA TYR A 368 -13.47 -13.72 8.89
C TYR A 368 -13.44 -15.14 9.47
N GLU A 369 -12.31 -15.80 9.32
CA GLU A 369 -12.03 -17.10 9.95
C GLU A 369 -11.27 -16.91 11.26
N THR A 370 -11.49 -17.82 12.23
CA THR A 370 -10.79 -17.83 13.52
C THR A 370 -10.00 -19.11 13.71
N ASN A 371 -8.94 -19.06 14.53
CA ASN A 371 -8.21 -20.25 14.96
C ASN A 371 -8.85 -21.00 16.14
N ASN A 372 -9.94 -20.49 16.72
CA ASN A 372 -10.65 -21.12 17.81
C ASN A 372 -11.78 -22.02 17.28
N GLU A 373 -11.57 -23.32 17.21
CA GLU A 373 -12.61 -24.30 16.82
C GLU A 373 -13.85 -24.27 17.77
N GLY A 374 -13.67 -23.83 19.02
CA GLY A 374 -14.76 -23.68 19.99
C GLY A 374 -15.78 -22.59 19.63
N ALA A 375 -15.42 -21.60 18.85
CA ALA A 375 -16.33 -20.54 18.41
C ALA A 375 -17.26 -21.01 17.28
N LYS A 376 -16.79 -21.91 16.41
CA LYS A 376 -17.61 -22.50 15.33
C LYS A 376 -18.76 -23.35 15.86
N ARG A 377 -18.59 -24.01 17.03
CA ARG A 377 -19.64 -24.88 17.64
C ARG A 377 -20.78 -24.12 18.32
N LYS A 378 -20.58 -22.88 18.78
CA LYS A 378 -21.66 -22.13 19.43
C LYS A 378 -22.71 -21.55 18.46
N PHE A 379 -22.39 -21.38 17.19
CA PHE A 379 -23.32 -20.85 16.18
C PHE A 379 -24.12 -21.91 15.44
N SER A 380 -23.72 -23.20 15.47
CA SER A 380 -24.49 -24.29 14.83
C SER A 380 -25.64 -24.83 15.69
N PHE A 381 -25.76 -24.44 16.95
CA PHE A 381 -26.81 -24.90 17.87
C PHE A 381 -28.04 -23.98 17.99
N GLY A 382 -28.06 -22.82 17.29
CA GLY A 382 -29.18 -21.87 17.35
C GLY A 382 -30.33 -22.09 16.38
N ASN A 383 -30.27 -23.07 15.45
CA ASN A 383 -31.30 -23.26 14.41
C ASN A 383 -31.85 -24.68 14.31
N LYS A 384 -31.97 -25.36 15.45
CA LYS A 384 -32.79 -26.59 15.53
C LYS A 384 -33.68 -26.50 16.77
N ASN A 385 -34.81 -25.84 16.63
CA ASN A 385 -36.04 -26.11 17.37
C ASN A 385 -37.13 -25.14 16.90
N GLN A 386 -37.86 -25.55 15.89
CA GLN A 386 -39.29 -25.26 15.68
C GLN A 386 -39.81 -26.09 14.50
N THR A 387 -39.97 -27.36 14.73
CA THR A 387 -41.05 -28.13 14.09
C THR A 387 -41.73 -28.91 15.17
N ASN A 388 -42.69 -28.25 15.83
CA ASN A 388 -43.69 -28.93 16.60
C ASN A 388 -44.71 -29.50 15.65
N SER A 389 -44.67 -30.80 15.50
CA SER A 389 -45.78 -31.63 15.06
C SER A 389 -46.90 -31.57 16.10
N THR A 390 -48.01 -30.96 15.77
CA THR A 390 -49.30 -31.22 16.43
C THR A 390 -50.06 -32.21 15.60
N GLU A 391 -49.92 -33.46 15.95
CA GLU A 391 -50.96 -34.48 15.71
C GLU A 391 -52.00 -34.27 16.79
N SER A 392 -53.23 -34.01 16.38
CA SER A 392 -54.44 -34.09 17.19
C SER A 392 -55.13 -35.45 16.90
N PRO A 393 -55.55 -36.21 17.94
CA PRO A 393 -56.36 -37.37 17.75
C PRO A 393 -57.85 -36.94 17.79
N PHE A 394 -58.52 -37.23 16.69
CA PHE A 394 -59.90 -37.69 16.46
C PHE A 394 -60.34 -37.31 15.05
#